data_c05850a9a0d69a7b35de93215465e2f9
#
_entry.id   c05850a9a0d69a7b35de93215465e2f9
#
_cell.length_a   1.000
_cell.length_b   1.000
_cell.length_c   1.000
_cell.angle_alpha   90.00
_cell.angle_beta   90.00
_cell.angle_gamma   90.00
#
_symmetry.space_group_name_H-M   'P 1'
#
loop_
_entity.id
_entity.type
_entity.pdbx_description
1 polymer ?
#
loop_
_entity_poly.entity_id
_entity_poly.type
_entity_poly.pdbx_seq_one_letter_code
_entity_poly.pdbx_strand_id
1 'polypeptide(L)'
;MPLPRLALAAAFLAAAFVNAFAADAVTPIAKTELFNGKDTAGWVAFPAETSKDTWSIKDGLLVCSGKPNGFLRTEKSYKQYRFTVEWRFTKAGNTGVIVHMTLPDAVWPKSIECQGMHDRQGDFYFWNGATVKDGTELKNKKTGEVRGYRIGRPGESAEKPVGEWNTFTTVCDKNGVTIIVNGKEVNKAAGANLSEGFIGLQVEGAAFEVKRCTLEPL
;
A
#
# COMPACT_ATOMS: atom_id res chain seq x y z
N MET A 1 -2.81 61.67 40.42
CA MET A 1 -1.86 60.71 39.79
C MET A 1 -2.68 59.71 38.97
N PRO A 2 -2.63 59.74 37.65
CA PRO A 2 -3.29 58.75 36.80
C PRO A 2 -2.44 57.51 36.61
N LEU A 3 -3.03 56.32 36.74
CA LEU A 3 -2.41 55.02 36.51
C LEU A 3 -2.21 54.74 35.01
N PRO A 4 -1.11 54.05 34.61
CA PRO A 4 -0.85 53.75 33.21
C PRO A 4 -1.74 52.58 32.71
N ARG A 5 -2.34 52.77 31.54
CA ARG A 5 -3.06 51.72 30.80
C ARG A 5 -2.04 50.79 30.13
N LEU A 6 -1.98 49.52 30.56
CA LEU A 6 -1.28 48.48 29.81
C LEU A 6 -2.06 48.16 28.54
N ALA A 7 -1.45 48.37 27.39
CA ALA A 7 -1.91 47.90 26.12
C ALA A 7 -1.50 46.43 25.92
N LEU A 8 -2.47 45.50 25.87
CA LEU A 8 -2.23 44.11 25.55
C LEU A 8 -2.11 43.99 24.01
N ALA A 9 -0.92 43.76 23.52
CA ALA A 9 -0.71 43.47 22.11
C ALA A 9 -1.02 41.98 21.87
N ALA A 10 -2.13 41.69 21.17
CA ALA A 10 -2.49 40.35 20.72
C ALA A 10 -1.65 40.02 19.47
N ALA A 11 -0.68 39.14 19.61
CA ALA A 11 0.05 38.56 18.49
C ALA A 11 -0.81 37.51 17.80
N PHE A 12 -1.33 37.83 16.60
CA PHE A 12 -1.94 36.84 15.73
C PHE A 12 -0.85 35.98 15.09
N LEU A 13 -0.75 34.72 15.53
CA LEU A 13 0.04 33.71 14.86
C LEU A 13 -0.77 33.26 13.61
N ALA A 14 -0.39 33.74 12.45
CA ALA A 14 -0.93 33.23 11.19
C ALA A 14 -0.36 31.81 10.96
N ALA A 15 -1.15 30.79 11.20
CA ALA A 15 -0.85 29.43 10.78
C ALA A 15 -0.88 29.37 9.25
N ALA A 16 0.30 29.31 8.63
CA ALA A 16 0.42 29.04 7.20
C ALA A 16 -0.04 27.59 6.96
N PHE A 17 -1.24 27.41 6.44
CA PHE A 17 -1.66 26.13 5.85
C PHE A 17 -0.81 25.92 4.60
N VAL A 18 0.24 25.10 4.72
CA VAL A 18 0.93 24.54 3.57
C VAL A 18 -0.03 23.54 2.94
N ASN A 19 -0.74 23.96 1.90
CA ASN A 19 -1.42 23.01 1.02
C ASN A 19 -0.34 22.18 0.33
N ALA A 20 -0.06 20.99 0.87
CA ALA A 20 0.73 20.00 0.19
C ALA A 20 -0.08 19.53 -1.04
N PHE A 21 0.12 20.18 -2.18
CA PHE A 21 -0.30 19.63 -3.46
C PHE A 21 0.39 18.26 -3.56
N ALA A 22 -0.39 17.19 -3.68
CA ALA A 22 0.17 15.90 -4.05
C ALA A 22 0.91 16.10 -5.38
N ALA A 23 2.20 15.81 -5.41
CA ALA A 23 2.97 15.88 -6.65
C ALA A 23 2.34 14.92 -7.67
N ASP A 24 2.36 15.29 -8.95
CA ASP A 24 1.84 14.45 -10.03
C ASP A 24 2.43 13.05 -9.98
N ALA A 25 1.59 12.05 -10.25
CA ALA A 25 2.00 10.66 -10.24
C ALA A 25 3.06 10.39 -11.32
N VAL A 26 4.15 9.76 -10.92
CA VAL A 26 5.31 9.46 -11.77
C VAL A 26 5.01 8.24 -12.65
N THR A 27 5.27 8.35 -13.95
CA THR A 27 5.39 7.19 -14.84
C THR A 27 6.87 6.78 -14.88
N PRO A 28 7.24 5.56 -14.44
CA PRO A 28 8.63 5.11 -14.52
C PRO A 28 9.13 5.07 -15.96
N ILE A 29 10.38 5.47 -16.18
CA ILE A 29 11.05 5.42 -17.49
C ILE A 29 12.20 4.41 -17.52
N ALA A 30 12.56 3.87 -16.35
CA ALA A 30 13.60 2.86 -16.19
C ALA A 30 13.28 1.98 -14.98
N LYS A 31 13.88 0.78 -14.95
CA LYS A 31 13.85 -0.09 -13.78
C LYS A 31 14.56 0.56 -12.60
N THR A 32 13.90 0.56 -11.44
CA THR A 32 14.39 1.15 -10.20
C THR A 32 14.20 0.17 -9.05
N GLU A 33 15.24 -0.02 -8.24
CA GLU A 33 15.11 -0.71 -6.95
C GLU A 33 14.55 0.27 -5.91
N LEU A 34 13.38 -0.03 -5.37
CA LEU A 34 12.74 0.81 -4.34
C LEU A 34 13.19 0.45 -2.92
N PHE A 35 13.80 -0.72 -2.71
CA PHE A 35 14.38 -1.13 -1.45
C PHE A 35 15.89 -1.33 -1.63
N ASN A 36 16.69 -0.63 -0.82
CA ASN A 36 18.14 -0.55 -0.95
C ASN A 36 18.91 -1.58 -0.08
N GLY A 37 18.19 -2.41 0.70
CA GLY A 37 18.79 -3.39 1.63
C GLY A 37 19.41 -2.80 2.91
N LYS A 38 19.29 -1.48 3.15
CA LYS A 38 19.96 -0.80 4.28
C LYS A 38 19.00 -0.05 5.18
N ASP A 39 17.99 0.57 4.62
CA ASP A 39 17.00 1.38 5.33
C ASP A 39 15.67 1.47 4.57
N THR A 40 14.74 2.26 5.08
CA THR A 40 13.44 2.53 4.47
C THR A 40 13.39 3.89 3.77
N ALA A 41 14.52 4.42 3.30
CA ALA A 41 14.55 5.66 2.54
C ALA A 41 13.64 5.57 1.30
N GLY A 42 12.83 6.61 1.03
CA GLY A 42 11.82 6.62 -0.02
C GLY A 42 10.50 5.94 0.35
N TRP A 43 10.35 5.52 1.62
CA TRP A 43 9.14 4.92 2.15
C TRP A 43 8.62 5.66 3.38
N VAL A 44 7.31 5.64 3.55
CA VAL A 44 6.58 6.21 4.69
C VAL A 44 5.80 5.10 5.38
N ALA A 45 6.05 4.90 6.67
CA ALA A 45 5.31 3.94 7.48
C ALA A 45 4.03 4.56 8.06
N PHE A 46 2.97 3.77 8.12
CA PHE A 46 1.74 4.11 8.83
C PHE A 46 1.30 2.90 9.68
N PRO A 47 0.97 3.07 10.97
CA PRO A 47 1.18 4.30 11.76
C PRO A 47 2.66 4.66 11.95
N ALA A 48 2.97 5.95 11.92
CA ALA A 48 4.36 6.42 11.99
C ALA A 48 5.01 6.15 13.35
N GLU A 49 4.24 6.27 14.44
CA GLU A 49 4.68 6.08 15.83
C GLU A 49 5.14 4.65 16.14
N THR A 50 4.62 3.65 15.43
CA THR A 50 4.97 2.23 15.61
C THR A 50 5.94 1.71 14.56
N SER A 51 6.41 2.56 13.67
CA SER A 51 7.27 2.21 12.53
C SER A 51 8.47 1.34 12.92
N LYS A 52 9.19 1.71 13.99
CA LYS A 52 10.38 1.00 14.46
C LYS A 52 10.10 -0.39 15.02
N ASP A 53 8.90 -0.62 15.54
CA ASP A 53 8.48 -1.92 16.06
C ASP A 53 7.91 -2.81 14.95
N THR A 54 7.42 -2.19 13.88
CA THR A 54 6.80 -2.86 12.75
C THR A 54 7.82 -3.27 11.70
N TRP A 55 8.77 -2.36 11.38
CA TRP A 55 9.72 -2.51 10.28
C TRP A 55 11.16 -2.44 10.79
N SER A 56 11.96 -3.39 10.37
CA SER A 56 13.40 -3.43 10.67
C SER A 56 14.19 -3.95 9.48
N ILE A 57 15.52 -3.69 9.49
CA ILE A 57 16.42 -4.26 8.50
C ILE A 57 17.29 -5.31 9.19
N LYS A 58 17.32 -6.51 8.65
CA LYS A 58 18.15 -7.61 9.14
C LYS A 58 18.75 -8.38 7.97
N ASP A 59 20.08 -8.50 7.95
CA ASP A 59 20.84 -9.22 6.92
C ASP A 59 20.49 -8.77 5.48
N GLY A 60 20.26 -7.46 5.29
CA GLY A 60 19.88 -6.88 4.00
C GLY A 60 18.41 -7.10 3.61
N LEU A 61 17.60 -7.70 4.48
CA LEU A 61 16.17 -7.91 4.27
C LEU A 61 15.35 -6.87 5.04
N LEU A 62 14.26 -6.41 4.45
CA LEU A 62 13.24 -5.66 5.15
C LEU A 62 12.32 -6.66 5.88
N VAL A 63 12.26 -6.57 7.19
CA VAL A 63 11.49 -7.46 8.06
C VAL A 63 10.26 -6.74 8.60
N CYS A 64 9.10 -7.34 8.40
CA CYS A 64 7.83 -6.91 8.96
C CYS A 64 7.43 -7.79 10.13
N SER A 65 7.07 -7.20 11.28
CA SER A 65 6.58 -7.94 12.46
C SER A 65 5.12 -8.40 12.32
N GLY A 66 4.38 -7.87 11.34
CA GLY A 66 2.97 -8.17 11.13
C GLY A 66 1.99 -7.33 11.95
N LYS A 67 2.46 -6.39 12.76
CA LYS A 67 1.60 -5.55 13.63
C LYS A 67 2.30 -4.25 14.06
N PRO A 68 1.50 -3.21 14.41
CA PRO A 68 0.03 -3.12 14.25
C PRO A 68 -0.37 -3.07 12.77
N ASN A 69 -1.69 -3.18 12.50
CA ASN A 69 -2.21 -3.04 11.15
C ASN A 69 -1.86 -1.66 10.56
N GLY A 70 -1.47 -1.65 9.30
CA GLY A 70 -1.01 -0.46 8.59
C GLY A 70 -0.27 -0.82 7.32
N PHE A 71 0.75 -0.07 6.97
CA PHE A 71 1.54 -0.29 5.77
C PHE A 71 2.89 0.44 5.78
N LEU A 72 3.74 0.08 4.83
CA LEU A 72 4.89 0.86 4.39
C LEU A 72 4.63 1.27 2.94
N ARG A 73 4.40 2.56 2.67
CA ARG A 73 4.13 3.06 1.32
C ARG A 73 5.27 3.87 0.75
N THR A 74 5.34 3.96 -0.57
CA THR A 74 6.26 4.86 -1.25
C THR A 74 5.99 6.33 -0.90
N GLU A 75 7.03 7.17 -0.90
CA GLU A 75 6.88 8.63 -0.76
C GLU A 75 6.25 9.27 -2.01
N LYS A 76 6.51 8.69 -3.18
CA LYS A 76 5.99 9.16 -4.47
C LYS A 76 4.79 8.34 -4.89
N SER A 77 3.84 8.97 -5.57
CA SER A 77 2.75 8.30 -6.28
C SER A 77 3.20 7.89 -7.68
N TYR A 78 2.60 6.82 -8.21
CA TYR A 78 2.97 6.23 -9.49
C TYR A 78 1.75 5.89 -10.34
N LYS A 79 1.96 5.87 -11.66
CA LYS A 79 1.00 5.41 -12.67
C LYS A 79 1.72 4.66 -13.79
N GLN A 80 1.01 3.74 -14.45
CA GLN A 80 1.51 2.96 -15.59
C GLN A 80 2.86 2.30 -15.30
N TYR A 81 2.85 1.28 -14.44
CA TYR A 81 4.05 0.62 -13.95
C TYR A 81 3.86 -0.88 -13.74
N ARG A 82 4.98 -1.57 -13.65
CA ARG A 82 5.11 -2.90 -13.07
C ARG A 82 5.84 -2.78 -11.74
N PHE A 83 5.22 -3.20 -10.66
CA PHE A 83 5.85 -3.30 -9.35
C PHE A 83 6.00 -4.77 -8.97
N THR A 84 7.19 -5.19 -8.57
CA THR A 84 7.47 -6.55 -8.11
C THR A 84 8.08 -6.52 -6.72
N VAL A 85 7.51 -7.29 -5.81
CA VAL A 85 8.10 -7.61 -4.51
C VAL A 85 8.52 -9.07 -4.47
N GLU A 86 9.73 -9.34 -3.96
CA GLU A 86 10.23 -10.68 -3.64
C GLU A 86 10.19 -10.83 -2.11
N TRP A 87 9.26 -11.63 -1.62
CA TRP A 87 8.97 -11.82 -0.21
C TRP A 87 8.82 -13.26 0.20
N ARG A 88 8.89 -13.53 1.51
CA ARG A 88 8.50 -14.82 2.08
C ARG A 88 7.79 -14.61 3.43
N PHE A 89 6.84 -15.45 3.72
CA PHE A 89 6.26 -15.56 5.04
C PHE A 89 7.17 -16.36 5.96
N THR A 90 7.36 -15.89 7.19
CA THR A 90 7.98 -16.68 8.25
C THR A 90 6.96 -17.58 8.95
N LYS A 91 5.67 -17.22 8.83
CA LYS A 91 4.50 -17.96 9.30
C LYS A 91 3.31 -17.58 8.43
N ALA A 92 2.43 -18.54 8.12
CA ALA A 92 1.20 -18.26 7.39
C ALA A 92 0.40 -17.11 8.02
N GLY A 93 -0.10 -16.19 7.20
CA GLY A 93 -0.85 -15.03 7.65
C GLY A 93 -1.28 -14.12 6.52
N ASN A 94 -1.65 -12.88 6.86
CA ASN A 94 -2.19 -11.92 5.91
C ASN A 94 -1.23 -10.74 5.68
N THR A 95 -1.04 -10.40 4.41
CA THR A 95 -0.40 -9.19 3.89
C THR A 95 -0.90 -8.94 2.47
N GLY A 96 -0.46 -7.88 1.84
CA GLY A 96 -0.77 -7.58 0.44
C GLY A 96 0.06 -6.44 -0.11
N VAL A 97 -0.02 -6.27 -1.42
CA VAL A 97 0.45 -5.06 -2.09
C VAL A 97 -0.75 -4.14 -2.29
N ILE A 98 -0.65 -2.93 -1.77
CA ILE A 98 -1.67 -1.91 -1.95
C ILE A 98 -1.21 -1.01 -3.10
N VAL A 99 -2.05 -0.84 -4.13
CA VAL A 99 -1.74 0.03 -5.27
C VAL A 99 -2.77 1.15 -5.38
N HIS A 100 -2.38 2.24 -6.05
CA HIS A 100 -3.22 3.42 -6.25
C HIS A 100 -3.81 3.97 -4.94
N MET A 101 -3.03 3.88 -3.86
CA MET A 101 -3.41 4.39 -2.55
C MET A 101 -3.48 5.91 -2.57
N THR A 102 -4.53 6.47 -1.98
CA THR A 102 -4.72 7.93 -1.86
C THR A 102 -4.52 8.41 -0.43
N LEU A 103 -4.20 9.68 -0.28
CA LEU A 103 -4.20 10.35 1.03
C LEU A 103 -5.61 10.77 1.46
N PRO A 104 -5.86 10.99 2.76
CA PRO A 104 -4.92 10.83 3.88
C PRO A 104 -4.63 9.36 4.19
N ASP A 105 -3.46 9.12 4.81
CA ASP A 105 -3.12 7.80 5.33
C ASP A 105 -4.14 7.34 6.38
N ALA A 106 -4.56 6.09 6.29
CA ALA A 106 -5.48 5.41 7.20
C ALA A 106 -5.18 3.90 7.17
N VAL A 107 -5.58 3.14 8.19
CA VAL A 107 -5.34 1.69 8.22
C VAL A 107 -5.85 1.00 6.94
N TRP A 108 -7.00 1.43 6.43
CA TRP A 108 -7.53 1.07 5.12
C TRP A 108 -7.81 2.35 4.33
N PRO A 109 -6.85 2.89 3.57
CA PRO A 109 -7.07 4.07 2.76
C PRO A 109 -7.93 3.73 1.52
N LYS A 110 -8.41 4.74 0.80
CA LYS A 110 -8.99 4.51 -0.51
C LYS A 110 -7.92 3.97 -1.44
N SER A 111 -8.08 2.72 -1.90
CA SER A 111 -7.00 1.98 -2.59
C SER A 111 -7.51 0.69 -3.23
N ILE A 112 -6.63 0.05 -4.00
CA ILE A 112 -6.78 -1.30 -4.50
C ILE A 112 -5.77 -2.19 -3.77
N GLU A 113 -6.25 -3.16 -3.02
CA GLU A 113 -5.43 -4.17 -2.36
C GLU A 113 -5.31 -5.39 -3.27
N CYS A 114 -4.08 -5.73 -3.63
CA CYS A 114 -3.70 -6.97 -4.28
C CYS A 114 -3.32 -7.95 -3.18
N GLN A 115 -4.25 -8.85 -2.85
CA GLN A 115 -4.18 -9.74 -1.68
C GLN A 115 -2.97 -10.66 -1.75
N GLY A 116 -2.16 -10.63 -0.70
CA GLY A 116 -1.00 -11.50 -0.50
C GLY A 116 -1.18 -12.54 0.60
N MET A 117 -2.38 -12.68 1.18
CA MET A 117 -2.66 -13.65 2.23
C MET A 117 -2.30 -15.07 1.79
N HIS A 118 -1.65 -15.83 2.67
CA HIS A 118 -1.30 -17.24 2.43
C HIS A 118 -2.54 -18.03 1.97
N ASP A 119 -2.39 -18.86 0.94
CA ASP A 119 -3.43 -19.60 0.22
C ASP A 119 -4.46 -18.76 -0.55
N ARG A 120 -4.42 -17.42 -0.42
CA ARG A 120 -5.34 -16.50 -1.11
C ARG A 120 -4.66 -15.42 -1.94
N GLN A 121 -3.38 -15.57 -2.24
CA GLN A 121 -2.68 -14.62 -3.08
C GLN A 121 -3.38 -14.46 -4.43
N GLY A 122 -3.67 -13.20 -4.80
CA GLY A 122 -4.27 -12.88 -6.07
C GLY A 122 -5.74 -12.44 -6.03
N ASP A 123 -6.42 -12.41 -4.89
CA ASP A 123 -7.70 -11.70 -4.78
C ASP A 123 -7.47 -10.19 -4.89
N PHE A 124 -8.48 -9.44 -5.37
CA PHE A 124 -8.51 -7.99 -5.26
C PHE A 124 -9.53 -7.54 -4.24
N TYR A 125 -9.19 -6.50 -3.49
CA TYR A 125 -10.12 -5.73 -2.68
C TYR A 125 -10.02 -4.25 -3.01
N PHE A 126 -11.16 -3.60 -3.12
CA PHE A 126 -11.30 -2.17 -3.43
C PHE A 126 -11.94 -1.50 -2.22
N TRP A 127 -11.18 -0.64 -1.54
CA TRP A 127 -11.57 -0.08 -0.24
C TRP A 127 -11.96 1.39 -0.31
N ASN A 128 -12.88 1.78 0.57
CA ASN A 128 -13.19 3.17 0.92
C ASN A 128 -13.45 4.09 -0.28
N GLY A 129 -14.34 3.66 -1.18
CA GLY A 129 -14.72 4.40 -2.38
C GLY A 129 -13.88 4.10 -3.61
N ALA A 130 -12.92 3.17 -3.53
CA ALA A 130 -12.42 2.50 -4.72
C ALA A 130 -13.50 1.55 -5.26
N THR A 131 -13.70 1.56 -6.56
CA THR A 131 -14.71 0.74 -7.27
C THR A 131 -14.10 0.06 -8.47
N VAL A 132 -14.77 -0.99 -8.94
CA VAL A 132 -14.37 -1.77 -10.12
C VAL A 132 -15.61 -2.30 -10.84
N LYS A 133 -15.52 -2.54 -12.15
CA LYS A 133 -16.67 -2.89 -12.98
C LYS A 133 -17.38 -4.17 -12.54
N ASP A 134 -16.68 -5.25 -12.29
CA ASP A 134 -17.26 -6.58 -12.07
C ASP A 134 -17.02 -7.09 -10.63
N GLY A 135 -16.85 -6.16 -9.67
CA GLY A 135 -16.59 -6.48 -8.28
C GLY A 135 -17.85 -6.89 -7.51
N THR A 136 -17.72 -7.92 -6.68
CA THR A 136 -18.75 -8.28 -5.69
C THR A 136 -18.73 -7.30 -4.53
N GLU A 137 -19.88 -6.74 -4.17
CA GLU A 137 -20.00 -5.82 -3.03
C GLU A 137 -19.67 -6.48 -1.69
N LEU A 138 -18.85 -5.79 -0.91
CA LEU A 138 -18.56 -6.13 0.48
C LEU A 138 -19.39 -5.22 1.40
N LYS A 139 -20.38 -5.79 2.08
CA LYS A 139 -21.31 -5.03 2.92
C LYS A 139 -21.00 -5.20 4.42
N ASN A 140 -21.20 -4.13 5.15
CA ASN A 140 -21.27 -4.20 6.60
C ASN A 140 -22.46 -5.05 7.01
N LYS A 141 -22.23 -6.12 7.74
CA LYS A 141 -23.26 -7.09 8.13
C LYS A 141 -24.37 -6.48 9.01
N LYS A 142 -24.07 -5.38 9.73
CA LYS A 142 -25.04 -4.73 10.64
C LYS A 142 -25.84 -3.64 9.95
N THR A 143 -25.20 -2.83 9.09
CA THR A 143 -25.82 -1.66 8.46
C THR A 143 -26.25 -1.90 7.02
N GLY A 144 -25.74 -2.95 6.35
CA GLY A 144 -25.95 -3.20 4.92
C GLY A 144 -25.15 -2.27 4.00
N GLU A 145 -24.40 -1.33 4.56
CA GLU A 145 -23.62 -0.33 3.83
C GLU A 145 -22.47 -0.98 3.06
N VAL A 146 -22.26 -0.58 1.81
CA VAL A 146 -21.15 -1.07 0.98
C VAL A 146 -19.83 -0.45 1.49
N ARG A 147 -18.89 -1.28 1.89
CA ARG A 147 -17.57 -0.90 2.38
C ARG A 147 -16.47 -1.04 1.33
N GLY A 148 -16.74 -1.77 0.25
CA GLY A 148 -15.79 -2.03 -0.81
C GLY A 148 -16.29 -3.09 -1.78
N TYR A 149 -15.39 -3.55 -2.64
CA TYR A 149 -15.66 -4.59 -3.64
C TYR A 149 -14.56 -5.64 -3.61
N ARG A 150 -14.86 -6.85 -4.08
CA ARG A 150 -13.90 -7.93 -4.21
C ARG A 150 -14.01 -8.58 -5.60
N ILE A 151 -12.85 -8.90 -6.18
CA ILE A 151 -12.73 -9.87 -7.28
C ILE A 151 -11.91 -11.03 -6.75
N GLY A 152 -12.53 -12.20 -6.61
CA GLY A 152 -11.83 -13.41 -6.18
C GLY A 152 -10.88 -13.90 -7.26
N ARG A 153 -9.74 -14.47 -6.88
CA ARG A 153 -8.82 -15.13 -7.79
C ARG A 153 -9.51 -16.35 -8.44
N PRO A 154 -9.48 -16.46 -9.76
CA PRO A 154 -9.89 -17.69 -10.43
C PRO A 154 -8.81 -18.78 -10.28
N GLY A 155 -9.21 -20.01 -9.98
CA GLY A 155 -8.31 -21.16 -9.95
C GLY A 155 -7.41 -21.24 -8.73
N GLU A 156 -6.37 -22.07 -8.83
CA GLU A 156 -5.47 -22.43 -7.74
C GLU A 156 -4.38 -21.39 -7.46
N SER A 157 -3.83 -21.43 -6.23
CA SER A 157 -2.69 -20.61 -5.85
C SER A 157 -1.45 -20.97 -6.67
N ALA A 158 -0.66 -19.95 -7.01
CA ALA A 158 0.69 -20.10 -7.56
C ALA A 158 1.77 -19.84 -6.50
N GLU A 159 1.36 -19.75 -5.24
CA GLU A 159 2.23 -19.51 -4.11
C GLU A 159 3.08 -20.74 -3.79
N LYS A 160 4.34 -20.50 -3.40
CA LYS A 160 5.21 -21.51 -2.82
C LYS A 160 4.98 -21.64 -1.31
N PRO A 161 5.37 -22.76 -0.70
CA PRO A 161 5.22 -22.98 0.74
C PRO A 161 5.80 -21.85 1.61
N VAL A 162 5.27 -21.74 2.84
CA VAL A 162 5.80 -20.83 3.87
C VAL A 162 7.30 -21.08 4.06
N GLY A 163 8.08 -19.99 4.13
CA GLY A 163 9.54 -20.01 4.20
C GLY A 163 10.23 -19.89 2.85
N GLU A 164 9.55 -20.19 1.75
CA GLU A 164 10.11 -20.04 0.41
C GLU A 164 9.87 -18.65 -0.18
N TRP A 165 10.82 -18.17 -1.01
CA TRP A 165 10.73 -16.90 -1.68
C TRP A 165 9.70 -16.93 -2.81
N ASN A 166 8.76 -16.00 -2.76
CA ASN A 166 7.75 -15.76 -3.78
C ASN A 166 8.00 -14.42 -4.45
N THR A 167 7.73 -14.33 -5.75
CA THR A 167 7.60 -13.06 -6.46
C THR A 167 6.12 -12.72 -6.59
N PHE A 168 5.77 -11.52 -6.18
CA PHE A 168 4.43 -10.97 -6.34
C PHE A 168 4.52 -9.69 -7.16
N THR A 169 3.91 -9.70 -8.34
CA THR A 169 3.99 -8.59 -9.28
C THR A 169 2.60 -8.00 -9.51
N THR A 170 2.49 -6.68 -9.44
CA THR A 170 1.33 -5.92 -9.87
C THR A 170 1.66 -5.14 -11.14
N VAL A 171 0.86 -5.30 -12.18
CA VAL A 171 0.96 -4.50 -13.42
C VAL A 171 -0.22 -3.55 -13.45
N CYS A 172 0.08 -2.26 -13.32
CA CYS A 172 -0.91 -1.19 -13.25
C CYS A 172 -0.91 -0.40 -14.57
N ASP A 173 -1.89 -0.69 -15.44
CA ASP A 173 -2.05 -0.01 -16.74
C ASP A 173 -3.37 0.75 -16.77
N LYS A 174 -3.30 2.08 -16.79
CA LYS A 174 -4.48 2.96 -16.73
C LYS A 174 -5.37 2.56 -15.53
N ASN A 175 -6.61 2.15 -15.80
CA ASN A 175 -7.58 1.70 -14.80
C ASN A 175 -7.67 0.17 -14.67
N GLY A 176 -6.64 -0.54 -15.12
CA GLY A 176 -6.51 -2.00 -14.98
C GLY A 176 -5.36 -2.38 -14.06
N VAL A 177 -5.54 -3.48 -13.33
CA VAL A 177 -4.49 -4.07 -12.48
C VAL A 177 -4.45 -5.56 -12.74
N THR A 178 -3.24 -6.10 -12.99
CA THR A 178 -3.00 -7.54 -13.14
C THR A 178 -2.09 -8.02 -12.02
N ILE A 179 -2.41 -9.16 -11.41
CA ILE A 179 -1.57 -9.82 -10.39
C ILE A 179 -0.89 -11.03 -11.02
N ILE A 180 0.43 -11.10 -10.83
CA ILE A 180 1.27 -12.22 -11.28
C ILE A 180 1.99 -12.76 -10.05
N VAL A 181 1.85 -14.05 -9.75
CA VAL A 181 2.52 -14.73 -8.64
C VAL A 181 3.45 -15.79 -9.22
N ASN A 182 4.74 -15.73 -8.89
CA ASN A 182 5.77 -16.65 -9.38
C ASN A 182 5.76 -16.85 -10.91
N GLY A 183 5.54 -15.75 -11.64
CA GLY A 183 5.49 -15.74 -13.11
C GLY A 183 4.15 -16.15 -13.72
N LYS A 184 3.17 -16.62 -12.94
CA LYS A 184 1.83 -16.98 -13.40
C LYS A 184 0.87 -15.82 -13.17
N GLU A 185 0.19 -15.34 -14.22
CA GLU A 185 -0.95 -14.42 -14.09
C GLU A 185 -2.06 -15.15 -13.32
N VAL A 186 -2.46 -14.62 -12.18
CA VAL A 186 -3.45 -15.26 -11.31
C VAL A 186 -4.79 -14.52 -11.26
N ASN A 187 -4.77 -13.20 -11.53
CA ASN A 187 -6.00 -12.42 -11.58
C ASN A 187 -5.80 -11.10 -12.34
N LYS A 188 -6.92 -10.56 -12.84
CA LYS A 188 -6.95 -9.26 -13.54
C LYS A 188 -8.23 -8.52 -13.20
N ALA A 189 -8.13 -7.24 -12.90
CA ALA A 189 -9.24 -6.31 -12.71
C ALA A 189 -9.18 -5.21 -13.77
N ALA A 190 -10.32 -4.76 -14.25
CA ALA A 190 -10.45 -3.68 -15.21
C ALA A 190 -11.58 -2.73 -14.82
N GLY A 191 -11.51 -1.49 -15.29
CA GLY A 191 -12.53 -0.48 -15.02
C GLY A 191 -12.55 -0.01 -13.56
N ALA A 192 -11.39 0.01 -12.89
CA ALA A 192 -11.25 0.64 -11.59
C ALA A 192 -11.39 2.17 -11.71
N ASN A 193 -11.92 2.82 -10.68
CA ASN A 193 -11.98 4.28 -10.61
C ASN A 193 -10.69 4.93 -10.11
N LEU A 194 -9.65 4.14 -9.89
CA LEU A 194 -8.29 4.56 -9.53
C LEU A 194 -7.31 4.10 -10.61
N SER A 195 -6.40 4.99 -11.03
CA SER A 195 -5.39 4.71 -12.06
C SER A 195 -3.97 5.15 -11.66
N GLU A 196 -3.83 5.79 -10.50
CA GLU A 196 -2.57 6.29 -9.96
C GLU A 196 -2.64 6.42 -8.44
N GLY A 197 -1.49 6.46 -7.77
CA GLY A 197 -1.38 6.62 -6.32
C GLY A 197 -0.11 5.98 -5.77
N PHE A 198 -0.04 5.92 -4.45
CA PHE A 198 1.10 5.31 -3.75
C PHE A 198 1.04 3.78 -3.82
N ILE A 199 2.22 3.16 -3.68
CA ILE A 199 2.36 1.70 -3.59
C ILE A 199 2.71 1.35 -2.15
N GLY A 200 2.00 0.41 -1.53
CA GLY A 200 2.22 0.00 -0.14
C GLY A 200 2.43 -1.50 0.02
N LEU A 201 3.21 -1.86 1.02
CA LEU A 201 3.29 -3.21 1.58
C LEU A 201 2.41 -3.23 2.84
N GLN A 202 1.37 -4.03 2.84
CA GLN A 202 0.38 -4.08 3.92
C GLN A 202 0.93 -4.80 5.15
N VAL A 203 0.52 -4.33 6.35
CA VAL A 203 0.73 -5.00 7.63
C VAL A 203 -0.63 -5.45 8.15
N GLU A 204 -0.90 -6.76 8.13
CA GLU A 204 -2.19 -7.31 8.58
C GLU A 204 -2.04 -8.71 9.22
N GLY A 205 -1.19 -8.80 10.23
CA GLY A 205 -1.05 -9.98 11.07
C GLY A 205 0.01 -11.00 10.63
N ALA A 206 0.56 -10.92 9.41
CA ALA A 206 1.66 -11.78 8.99
C ALA A 206 3.02 -11.15 9.29
N ALA A 207 3.92 -11.92 9.89
CA ALA A 207 5.34 -11.62 9.87
C ALA A 207 5.94 -12.14 8.55
N PHE A 208 6.64 -11.26 7.83
CA PHE A 208 7.25 -11.58 6.55
C PHE A 208 8.56 -10.83 6.33
N GLU A 209 9.35 -11.31 5.41
CA GLU A 209 10.61 -10.72 4.97
C GLU A 209 10.53 -10.33 3.50
N VAL A 210 11.12 -9.18 3.17
CA VAL A 210 11.21 -8.69 1.79
C VAL A 210 12.68 -8.59 1.40
N LYS A 211 13.01 -9.20 0.29
CA LYS A 211 14.36 -9.19 -0.27
C LYS A 211 14.54 -8.08 -1.29
N ARG A 212 13.50 -7.78 -2.04
CA ARG A 212 13.56 -6.84 -3.16
C ARG A 212 12.19 -6.19 -3.42
N CYS A 213 12.22 -4.91 -3.79
CA CYS A 213 11.09 -4.19 -4.36
C CYS A 213 11.57 -3.47 -5.62
N THR A 214 11.05 -3.83 -6.79
CA THR A 214 11.41 -3.20 -8.06
C THR A 214 10.21 -2.50 -8.70
N LEU A 215 10.48 -1.38 -9.32
CA LEU A 215 9.53 -0.63 -10.14
C LEU A 215 10.08 -0.53 -11.56
N GLU A 216 9.25 -0.85 -12.56
CA GLU A 216 9.65 -0.87 -13.96
C GLU A 216 8.58 -0.16 -14.82
N PRO A 217 8.96 0.45 -15.96
CA PRO A 217 8.01 0.88 -16.98
C PRO A 217 7.21 -0.32 -17.51
N LEU A 218 6.04 -0.04 -18.11
CA LEU A 218 5.23 -1.02 -18.85
C LEU A 218 5.84 -1.35 -20.20
#